data_bd2ebd196126931a15da2b7583392e76
#
_entry.id   bd2ebd196126931a15da2b7583392e76
#
_cell.length_a   1.000
_cell.length_b   1.000
_cell.length_c   1.000
_cell.angle_alpha   90.00
_cell.angle_beta   90.00
_cell.angle_gamma   90.00
#
_symmetry.space_group_name_H-M   'P 1'
#
loop_
_entity.id
_entity.type
_entity.pdbx_description
1 polymer ?
#
loop_
_entity_poly.entity_id
_entity_poly.type
_entity_poly.pdbx_seq_one_letter_code
_entity_poly.pdbx_strand_id
1 'polypeptide(L)'
;MNINENDVAKLVQQVLQEMTSGAPASAPKAQAAPNGDIPKTAKVAMMTELKHFEIQEYPIPELGDDDILVRVEGCGVCGTDAHEYKNDPFSLIPVVLGHEGTGEIVKMGKNVKKDSAGKPLNIGDKVVTCMIFKDDPDITMFDLNKQNVGGADVYGLLPDDDVHLNGWYSDYILIRGGSTVFNVSDLDLDSRILIEPCAVLVHAVERAKTTNILRFNSRVVVQGLSLIHI
;
A
#
# COMPACT_ATOMS: atom_id res chain seq x y z
N MET A 1 -30.32 9.76 21.43
CA MET A 1 -29.95 11.15 21.02
C MET A 1 -30.57 11.37 19.66
N ASN A 2 -31.47 12.32 19.52
CA ASN A 2 -31.97 12.72 18.21
C ASN A 2 -31.01 13.76 17.62
N ILE A 3 -30.19 13.33 16.70
CA ILE A 3 -29.33 14.23 15.93
C ILE A 3 -30.23 14.83 14.82
N ASN A 4 -30.41 16.13 14.82
CA ASN A 4 -31.20 16.81 13.79
C ASN A 4 -30.32 17.26 12.61
N GLU A 5 -30.91 17.56 11.46
CA GLU A 5 -30.17 17.96 10.24
C GLU A 5 -29.26 19.18 10.44
N ASN A 6 -29.62 20.10 11.33
CA ASN A 6 -28.83 21.30 11.63
C ASN A 6 -27.56 20.95 12.42
N ASP A 7 -27.61 19.92 13.28
CA ASP A 7 -26.44 19.46 14.03
C ASP A 7 -25.44 18.76 13.10
N VAL A 8 -25.95 17.99 12.13
CA VAL A 8 -25.11 17.38 11.08
C VAL A 8 -24.48 18.45 10.20
N ALA A 9 -25.25 19.45 9.76
CA ALA A 9 -24.72 20.54 8.93
C ALA A 9 -23.63 21.35 9.65
N LYS A 10 -23.80 21.62 10.95
CA LYS A 10 -22.78 22.30 11.78
C LYS A 10 -21.51 21.47 11.91
N LEU A 11 -21.66 20.16 12.14
CA LEU A 11 -20.52 19.25 12.27
C LEU A 11 -19.74 19.19 10.96
N VAL A 12 -20.43 19.09 9.82
CA VAL A 12 -19.81 19.09 8.48
C VAL A 12 -19.09 20.42 8.23
N GLN A 13 -19.70 21.56 8.56
CA GLN A 13 -19.05 22.88 8.42
C GLN A 13 -17.82 23.01 9.34
N GLN A 14 -17.89 22.48 10.56
CA GLN A 14 -16.77 22.50 11.49
C GLN A 14 -15.60 21.66 10.95
N VAL A 15 -15.86 20.44 10.48
CA VAL A 15 -14.85 19.57 9.88
C VAL A 15 -14.25 20.21 8.63
N LEU A 16 -15.05 20.79 7.74
CA LEU A 16 -14.56 21.49 6.56
C LEU A 16 -13.70 22.71 6.94
N GLN A 17 -14.05 23.42 8.00
CA GLN A 17 -13.31 24.58 8.49
C GLN A 17 -11.98 24.16 9.14
N GLU A 18 -11.95 23.04 9.87
CA GLU A 18 -10.74 22.44 10.41
C GLU A 18 -9.81 21.91 9.30
N MET A 19 -10.36 21.29 8.25
CA MET A 19 -9.60 20.85 7.07
C MET A 19 -9.04 22.02 6.26
N THR A 20 -9.71 23.16 6.21
CA THR A 20 -9.25 24.34 5.44
C THR A 20 -8.41 25.32 6.27
N SER A 21 -8.53 25.31 7.60
CA SER A 21 -7.74 26.18 8.49
C SER A 21 -6.43 25.52 8.99
N GLY A 22 -6.35 24.19 8.94
CA GLY A 22 -5.10 23.48 9.08
C GLY A 22 -4.28 23.64 7.81
N ALA A 23 -3.37 24.63 7.78
CA ALA A 23 -2.25 24.48 6.85
C ALA A 23 -1.66 23.08 7.12
N PRO A 24 -1.50 22.22 6.11
CA PRO A 24 -0.87 20.95 6.33
C PRO A 24 0.47 21.26 6.99
N ALA A 25 0.67 20.77 8.21
CA ALA A 25 2.01 20.71 8.75
C ALA A 25 2.79 20.05 7.62
N SER A 26 3.68 20.82 7.00
CA SER A 26 4.52 20.31 5.93
C SER A 26 5.18 19.08 6.50
N ALA A 27 4.70 17.91 6.09
CA ALA A 27 5.44 16.69 6.29
C ALA A 27 6.88 17.03 5.89
N PRO A 28 7.89 16.65 6.66
CA PRO A 28 9.26 16.92 6.28
C PRO A 28 9.35 16.42 4.84
N LYS A 29 9.60 17.36 3.91
CA LYS A 29 9.80 17.00 2.51
C LYS A 29 10.91 15.96 2.55
N ALA A 30 10.58 14.71 2.27
CA ALA A 30 11.58 13.72 1.95
C ALA A 30 12.41 14.39 0.86
N GLN A 31 13.62 14.82 1.21
CA GLN A 31 14.51 15.43 0.24
C GLN A 31 14.80 14.34 -0.77
N ALA A 32 14.21 14.48 -1.95
CA ALA A 32 14.60 13.71 -3.10
C ALA A 32 16.11 13.92 -3.24
N ALA A 33 16.88 12.89 -2.96
CA ALA A 33 18.30 12.89 -3.28
C ALA A 33 18.36 12.93 -4.82
N PRO A 34 18.91 13.99 -5.43
CA PRO A 34 19.13 14.00 -6.86
C PRO A 34 20.17 12.95 -7.16
N ASN A 35 19.87 11.90 -7.93
CA ASN A 35 20.80 10.88 -8.41
C ASN A 35 21.87 10.45 -7.38
N GLY A 36 21.45 10.28 -6.12
CA GLY A 36 22.32 9.89 -5.03
C GLY A 36 22.55 8.38 -5.04
N ASP A 37 23.75 7.96 -4.70
CA ASP A 37 24.10 6.57 -4.49
C ASP A 37 23.05 5.91 -3.58
N ILE A 38 22.53 4.76 -3.99
CA ILE A 38 21.65 3.95 -3.15
C ILE A 38 22.43 3.60 -1.88
N PRO A 39 21.88 3.86 -0.68
CA PRO A 39 22.58 3.56 0.55
C PRO A 39 22.84 2.05 0.67
N LYS A 40 23.79 1.65 1.47
CA LYS A 40 24.07 0.23 1.71
C LYS A 40 23.02 -0.45 2.57
N THR A 41 22.31 0.34 3.36
CA THR A 41 21.32 -0.11 4.34
C THR A 41 20.02 0.69 4.20
N ALA A 42 18.93 0.10 4.64
CA ALA A 42 17.61 0.71 4.72
C ALA A 42 17.05 0.57 6.14
N LYS A 43 16.33 1.59 6.58
CA LYS A 43 15.60 1.52 7.84
C LYS A 43 14.20 0.98 7.61
N VAL A 44 13.74 0.15 8.54
CA VAL A 44 12.39 -0.39 8.58
C VAL A 44 11.77 -0.11 9.95
N ALA A 45 10.45 0.08 9.99
CA ALA A 45 9.71 0.06 11.23
C ALA A 45 9.24 -1.38 11.48
N MET A 46 10.05 -2.12 12.22
CA MET A 46 9.77 -3.51 12.58
C MET A 46 8.82 -3.56 13.77
N MET A 47 7.69 -4.23 13.62
CA MET A 47 6.84 -4.60 14.75
C MET A 47 7.42 -5.87 15.38
N THR A 48 8.10 -5.70 16.53
CA THR A 48 8.80 -6.78 17.23
C THR A 48 7.96 -7.46 18.31
N GLU A 49 6.95 -6.76 18.79
CA GLU A 49 5.95 -7.26 19.74
C GLU A 49 4.65 -6.46 19.63
N LEU A 50 3.60 -6.91 20.28
CA LEU A 50 2.31 -6.21 20.28
C LEU A 50 2.46 -4.76 20.76
N LYS A 51 1.90 -3.83 20.01
CA LYS A 51 1.89 -2.39 20.30
C LYS A 51 3.26 -1.73 20.35
N HIS A 52 4.25 -2.35 19.72
CA HIS A 52 5.60 -1.83 19.72
C HIS A 52 6.25 -1.95 18.36
N PHE A 53 6.83 -0.82 17.91
CA PHE A 53 7.68 -0.74 16.72
C PHE A 53 9.08 -0.33 17.12
N GLU A 54 10.06 -0.92 16.47
CA GLU A 54 11.47 -0.51 16.54
C GLU A 54 11.95 -0.11 15.15
N ILE A 55 12.72 0.96 15.10
CA ILE A 55 13.44 1.29 13.87
C ILE A 55 14.70 0.45 13.83
N GLN A 56 14.73 -0.47 12.90
CA GLN A 56 15.86 -1.36 12.65
C GLN A 56 16.48 -1.03 11.28
N GLU A 57 17.75 -1.35 11.11
CA GLU A 57 18.51 -1.04 9.90
C GLU A 57 19.11 -2.32 9.33
N TYR A 58 18.81 -2.60 8.06
CA TYR A 58 19.23 -3.81 7.38
C TYR A 58 19.97 -3.50 6.08
N PRO A 59 20.90 -4.36 5.66
CA PRO A 59 21.51 -4.24 4.34
C PRO A 59 20.46 -4.29 3.24
N ILE A 60 20.60 -3.43 2.22
CA ILE A 60 19.81 -3.57 1.00
C ILE A 60 20.33 -4.81 0.25
N PRO A 61 19.48 -5.80 -0.05
CA PRO A 61 19.92 -7.04 -0.68
C PRO A 61 20.38 -6.81 -2.13
N GLU A 62 21.16 -7.74 -2.65
CA GLU A 62 21.40 -7.81 -4.07
C GLU A 62 20.09 -8.16 -4.80
N LEU A 63 19.80 -7.44 -5.89
CA LEU A 63 18.58 -7.68 -6.67
C LEU A 63 18.74 -8.92 -7.55
N GLY A 64 17.71 -9.75 -7.54
CA GLY A 64 17.50 -10.74 -8.57
C GLY A 64 17.22 -10.10 -9.95
N ASP A 65 17.24 -10.92 -10.98
CA ASP A 65 17.09 -10.48 -12.37
C ASP A 65 15.70 -9.86 -12.66
N ASP A 66 14.70 -10.18 -11.88
CA ASP A 66 13.30 -9.78 -12.05
C ASP A 66 12.80 -8.84 -10.93
N ASP A 67 13.68 -8.46 -10.01
CA ASP A 67 13.33 -7.66 -8.84
C ASP A 67 13.38 -6.15 -9.13
N ILE A 68 12.67 -5.38 -8.31
CA ILE A 68 12.67 -3.92 -8.34
C ILE A 68 12.92 -3.41 -6.93
N LEU A 69 13.91 -2.54 -6.75
CA LEU A 69 14.09 -1.79 -5.51
C LEU A 69 13.40 -0.45 -5.63
N VAL A 70 12.49 -0.19 -4.71
CA VAL A 70 11.70 1.04 -4.66
C VAL A 70 12.06 1.83 -3.40
N ARG A 71 12.41 3.10 -3.57
CA ARG A 71 12.50 4.05 -2.48
C ARG A 71 11.08 4.49 -2.13
N VAL A 72 10.66 4.25 -0.90
CA VAL A 72 9.32 4.59 -0.44
C VAL A 72 9.13 6.10 -0.35
N GLU A 73 8.04 6.61 -0.89
CA GLU A 73 7.64 8.01 -0.80
C GLU A 73 6.46 8.22 0.13
N GLY A 74 5.63 7.20 0.31
CA GLY A 74 4.51 7.23 1.22
C GLY A 74 3.79 5.90 1.29
N CYS A 75 3.08 5.70 2.40
CA CYS A 75 2.23 4.55 2.63
C CYS A 75 1.04 4.94 3.49
N GLY A 76 -0.15 4.48 3.12
CA GLY A 76 -1.34 4.57 3.96
C GLY A 76 -1.26 3.67 5.17
N VAL A 77 -2.14 3.90 6.12
CA VAL A 77 -2.33 3.04 7.31
C VAL A 77 -3.72 2.41 7.23
N CYS A 78 -3.76 1.11 7.00
CA CYS A 78 -4.98 0.33 6.91
C CYS A 78 -5.51 -0.06 8.29
N GLY A 79 -6.80 -0.36 8.37
CA GLY A 79 -7.39 -1.01 9.55
C GLY A 79 -6.72 -2.34 9.89
N THR A 80 -6.22 -3.05 8.89
CA THR A 80 -5.46 -4.30 9.08
C THR A 80 -4.18 -4.04 9.87
N ASP A 81 -3.40 -3.00 9.52
CA ASP A 81 -2.18 -2.64 10.27
C ASP A 81 -2.50 -2.33 11.74
N ALA A 82 -3.63 -1.64 11.98
CA ALA A 82 -4.08 -1.34 13.34
C ALA A 82 -4.53 -2.58 14.11
N HIS A 83 -5.05 -3.60 13.43
CA HIS A 83 -5.43 -4.88 14.04
C HIS A 83 -4.19 -5.71 14.37
N GLU A 84 -3.22 -5.80 13.43
CA GLU A 84 -1.94 -6.46 13.68
C GLU A 84 -1.21 -5.81 14.86
N TYR A 85 -1.11 -4.49 14.87
CA TYR A 85 -0.48 -3.75 15.96
C TYR A 85 -1.10 -4.07 17.33
N LYS A 86 -2.42 -4.26 17.40
CA LYS A 86 -3.12 -4.49 18.66
C LYS A 86 -3.11 -5.94 19.12
N ASN A 87 -3.24 -6.88 18.20
CA ASN A 87 -3.62 -8.26 18.54
C ASN A 87 -2.84 -9.33 17.78
N ASP A 88 -2.09 -8.97 16.70
CA ASP A 88 -1.39 -9.90 15.80
C ASP A 88 -2.25 -11.11 15.37
N PRO A 89 -3.44 -10.87 14.80
CA PRO A 89 -4.39 -11.93 14.48
C PRO A 89 -3.86 -12.94 13.45
N PHE A 90 -2.86 -12.54 12.65
CA PHE A 90 -2.24 -13.41 11.66
C PHE A 90 -0.93 -14.05 12.13
N SER A 91 -0.48 -13.73 13.36
CA SER A 91 0.77 -14.25 13.95
C SER A 91 1.99 -13.93 13.09
N LEU A 92 2.14 -12.65 12.72
CA LEU A 92 3.18 -12.17 11.81
C LEU A 92 4.46 -11.69 12.51
N ILE A 93 4.42 -11.43 13.81
CA ILE A 93 5.54 -10.83 14.55
C ILE A 93 6.79 -11.78 14.53
N PRO A 94 8.00 -11.26 14.16
CA PRO A 94 8.27 -9.90 13.75
C PRO A 94 7.84 -9.60 12.30
N VAL A 95 7.42 -8.37 12.02
CA VAL A 95 6.91 -7.96 10.71
C VAL A 95 7.16 -6.50 10.40
N VAL A 96 7.44 -6.17 9.14
CA VAL A 96 7.37 -4.80 8.61
C VAL A 96 6.00 -4.63 7.97
N LEU A 97 5.12 -3.85 8.60
CA LEU A 97 3.77 -3.60 8.12
C LEU A 97 3.73 -2.60 6.94
N GLY A 98 2.53 -2.27 6.50
CA GLY A 98 2.25 -1.33 5.42
C GLY A 98 2.11 -2.01 4.06
N HIS A 99 0.93 -1.86 3.45
CA HIS A 99 0.58 -2.48 2.16
C HIS A 99 -0.11 -1.50 1.19
N GLU A 100 -0.31 -0.25 1.59
CA GLU A 100 -0.90 0.83 0.77
C GLU A 100 0.19 1.80 0.30
N GLY A 101 1.30 1.28 -0.23
CA GLY A 101 2.49 2.07 -0.48
C GLY A 101 2.75 2.44 -1.92
N THR A 102 3.55 3.48 -2.09
CA THR A 102 4.08 3.96 -3.37
C THR A 102 5.48 4.52 -3.22
N GLY A 103 6.25 4.50 -4.29
CA GLY A 103 7.59 5.04 -4.29
C GLY A 103 8.23 5.10 -5.66
N GLU A 104 9.49 5.46 -5.67
CA GLU A 104 10.31 5.64 -6.86
C GLU A 104 11.21 4.43 -7.11
N ILE A 105 11.21 3.93 -8.31
CA ILE A 105 12.18 2.90 -8.74
C ILE A 105 13.60 3.47 -8.68
N VAL A 106 14.45 2.87 -7.87
CA VAL A 106 15.86 3.26 -7.78
C VAL A 106 16.82 2.23 -8.39
N LYS A 107 16.38 0.98 -8.51
CA LYS A 107 17.14 -0.09 -9.17
C LYS A 107 16.20 -1.14 -9.72
N MET A 108 16.56 -1.76 -10.83
CA MET A 108 15.79 -2.83 -11.46
C MET A 108 16.70 -3.97 -11.89
N GLY A 109 16.18 -5.18 -11.77
CA GLY A 109 16.79 -6.37 -12.36
C GLY A 109 16.83 -6.29 -13.88
N LYS A 110 17.72 -7.04 -14.49
CA LYS A 110 17.99 -6.94 -15.96
C LYS A 110 16.81 -7.33 -16.85
N ASN A 111 15.87 -8.14 -16.34
CA ASN A 111 14.70 -8.60 -17.08
C ASN A 111 13.52 -7.64 -16.99
N VAL A 112 13.50 -6.74 -16.01
CA VAL A 112 12.41 -5.77 -15.80
C VAL A 112 12.47 -4.69 -16.88
N LYS A 113 11.44 -4.61 -17.72
CA LYS A 113 11.36 -3.67 -18.85
C LYS A 113 10.05 -2.90 -18.92
N LYS A 114 8.99 -3.48 -18.37
CA LYS A 114 7.64 -2.93 -18.45
C LYS A 114 6.84 -3.32 -17.22
N ASP A 115 5.83 -2.53 -16.94
CA ASP A 115 4.85 -2.83 -15.90
C ASP A 115 3.86 -3.92 -16.33
N SER A 116 2.96 -4.29 -15.42
CA SER A 116 1.96 -5.34 -15.65
C SER A 116 0.88 -4.96 -16.68
N ALA A 117 0.75 -3.67 -17.00
CA ALA A 117 -0.11 -3.17 -18.08
C ALA A 117 0.63 -3.05 -19.43
N GLY A 118 1.95 -3.30 -19.46
CA GLY A 118 2.77 -3.20 -20.65
C GLY A 118 3.44 -1.82 -20.87
N LYS A 119 3.25 -0.86 -19.94
CA LYS A 119 3.91 0.45 -20.00
C LYS A 119 5.40 0.29 -19.64
N PRO A 120 6.33 0.91 -20.37
CA PRO A 120 7.74 0.84 -20.03
C PRO A 120 8.03 1.29 -18.60
N LEU A 121 8.98 0.63 -17.94
CA LEU A 121 9.51 1.02 -16.64
C LEU A 121 10.95 1.49 -16.77
N ASN A 122 11.26 2.56 -16.04
CA ASN A 122 12.59 3.16 -15.95
C ASN A 122 12.93 3.50 -14.49
N ILE A 123 14.21 3.63 -14.19
CA ILE A 123 14.66 4.20 -12.93
C ILE A 123 14.13 5.64 -12.84
N GLY A 124 13.57 6.00 -11.68
CA GLY A 124 12.91 7.28 -11.44
C GLY A 124 11.38 7.24 -11.61
N ASP A 125 10.84 6.20 -12.26
CA ASP A 125 9.38 6.05 -12.36
C ASP A 125 8.75 5.78 -10.99
N LYS A 126 7.53 6.30 -10.81
CA LYS A 126 6.73 6.08 -9.60
C LYS A 126 5.84 4.86 -9.80
N VAL A 127 5.82 4.00 -8.80
CA VAL A 127 5.10 2.74 -8.90
C VAL A 127 4.24 2.46 -7.67
N VAL A 128 3.21 1.66 -7.90
CA VAL A 128 2.45 0.93 -6.89
C VAL A 128 2.46 -0.55 -7.23
N THR A 129 2.24 -1.40 -6.24
CA THR A 129 2.12 -2.84 -6.44
C THR A 129 0.73 -3.32 -6.07
N CYS A 130 0.27 -4.40 -6.71
CA CYS A 130 -0.71 -5.25 -6.04
C CYS A 130 -0.05 -5.78 -4.76
N MET A 131 -0.73 -5.66 -3.63
CA MET A 131 -0.17 -6.12 -2.35
C MET A 131 0.12 -7.61 -2.34
N ILE A 132 -0.65 -8.39 -3.10
CA ILE A 132 -0.55 -9.85 -3.16
C ILE A 132 0.47 -10.22 -4.23
N PHE A 133 1.44 -11.03 -3.89
CA PHE A 133 2.39 -11.61 -4.82
C PHE A 133 2.60 -13.08 -4.54
N LYS A 134 3.18 -13.78 -5.48
CA LYS A 134 3.63 -15.15 -5.32
C LYS A 134 4.78 -15.43 -6.27
N ASP A 135 5.78 -16.12 -5.77
CA ASP A 135 6.94 -16.56 -6.54
C ASP A 135 6.62 -17.72 -7.49
N ASP A 136 5.39 -18.20 -7.52
CA ASP A 136 4.95 -19.31 -8.36
C ASP A 136 4.40 -18.79 -9.70
N PRO A 137 5.13 -19.01 -10.82
CA PRO A 137 4.73 -18.53 -12.13
C PRO A 137 3.43 -19.17 -12.65
N ASP A 138 3.02 -20.32 -12.08
CA ASP A 138 1.81 -21.02 -12.46
C ASP A 138 0.55 -20.46 -11.80
N ILE A 139 0.70 -19.52 -10.85
CA ILE A 139 -0.44 -18.84 -10.24
C ILE A 139 -0.84 -17.63 -11.04
N THR A 140 -2.04 -17.70 -11.56
CA THR A 140 -2.65 -16.62 -12.31
C THR A 140 -3.37 -15.64 -11.39
N MET A 141 -3.57 -14.39 -11.87
CA MET A 141 -4.44 -13.41 -11.19
C MET A 141 -5.86 -13.95 -10.97
N PHE A 142 -6.29 -14.95 -11.74
CA PHE A 142 -7.56 -15.62 -11.55
C PHE A 142 -7.53 -16.51 -10.29
N ASP A 143 -6.44 -17.17 -10.02
CA ASP A 143 -6.26 -17.98 -8.82
C ASP A 143 -6.15 -17.07 -7.60
N LEU A 144 -5.49 -15.94 -7.70
CA LEU A 144 -5.48 -14.90 -6.67
C LEU A 144 -6.87 -14.34 -6.40
N ASN A 145 -7.70 -14.15 -7.40
CA ASN A 145 -9.09 -13.68 -7.25
C ASN A 145 -10.07 -14.71 -6.67
N LYS A 146 -9.75 -15.98 -6.77
CA LYS A 146 -10.57 -17.04 -6.13
C LYS A 146 -10.37 -17.13 -4.63
N GLN A 147 -9.48 -16.32 -4.10
CA GLN A 147 -8.81 -16.77 -2.94
C GLN A 147 -8.84 -15.76 -1.79
N ASN A 148 -9.57 -16.13 -0.90
CA ASN A 148 -9.16 -16.29 0.49
C ASN A 148 -8.10 -17.42 0.61
N VAL A 149 -6.98 -17.34 -0.09
CA VAL A 149 -6.08 -18.44 -0.22
C VAL A 149 -4.90 -18.29 0.70
N GLY A 150 -4.87 -19.17 1.65
CA GLY A 150 -3.61 -19.50 2.28
C GLY A 150 -2.56 -19.85 1.23
N GLY A 151 -1.42 -19.15 1.27
CA GLY A 151 -0.29 -19.38 0.37
C GLY A 151 0.02 -18.26 -0.63
N ALA A 152 -0.68 -17.13 -0.60
CA ALA A 152 -0.22 -15.91 -1.27
C ALA A 152 0.52 -15.04 -0.25
N ASP A 153 1.69 -14.57 -0.60
CA ASP A 153 2.43 -13.61 0.19
C ASP A 153 1.86 -12.21 -0.02
N VAL A 154 1.90 -11.38 1.01
CA VAL A 154 1.33 -10.03 0.98
C VAL A 154 2.36 -9.05 1.51
N TYR A 155 2.76 -8.08 0.69
CA TYR A 155 3.64 -7.00 1.15
C TYR A 155 3.03 -6.31 2.36
N GLY A 156 3.82 -6.18 3.44
CA GLY A 156 3.38 -5.60 4.69
C GLY A 156 2.56 -6.53 5.61
N LEU A 157 2.31 -7.76 5.20
CA LEU A 157 1.66 -8.80 5.99
C LEU A 157 2.38 -10.16 5.83
N LEU A 158 3.67 -10.12 5.61
CA LEU A 158 4.57 -11.27 5.55
C LEU A 158 5.44 -11.24 6.80
N PRO A 159 5.51 -12.33 7.58
CA PRO A 159 6.49 -12.44 8.67
C PRO A 159 7.89 -12.09 8.16
N ASP A 160 8.70 -11.50 9.03
CA ASP A 160 10.04 -11.10 8.62
C ASP A 160 10.86 -12.29 8.13
N ASP A 161 11.65 -12.04 7.10
CA ASP A 161 12.55 -13.03 6.49
C ASP A 161 13.95 -12.42 6.32
N ASP A 162 14.86 -13.14 5.67
CA ASP A 162 16.25 -12.69 5.46
C ASP A 162 16.37 -11.41 4.59
N VAL A 163 15.28 -10.98 3.94
CA VAL A 163 15.24 -9.75 3.11
C VAL A 163 14.92 -8.52 3.93
N HIS A 164 14.09 -8.64 4.96
CA HIS A 164 13.64 -7.56 5.85
C HIS A 164 12.91 -6.37 5.18
N LEU A 165 12.84 -6.31 3.85
CA LEU A 165 12.26 -5.21 3.08
C LEU A 165 10.93 -5.61 2.44
N ASN A 166 10.04 -6.22 3.24
CA ASN A 166 8.79 -6.84 2.78
C ASN A 166 7.53 -5.99 3.03
N GLY A 167 7.67 -4.80 3.59
CA GLY A 167 6.57 -3.89 3.89
C GLY A 167 6.91 -2.45 3.59
N TRP A 168 5.87 -1.63 3.39
CA TRP A 168 6.04 -0.24 3.01
C TRP A 168 6.37 0.71 4.18
N TYR A 169 6.37 0.22 5.44
CA TYR A 169 6.87 1.01 6.57
C TYR A 169 8.40 0.92 6.67
N SER A 170 9.05 1.31 5.58
CA SER A 170 10.50 1.26 5.38
C SER A 170 10.98 2.40 4.47
N ASP A 171 12.30 2.66 4.47
CA ASP A 171 12.89 3.60 3.50
C ASP A 171 12.89 3.03 2.08
N TYR A 172 13.04 1.71 1.97
CA TYR A 172 13.07 0.96 0.71
C TYR A 172 12.28 -0.33 0.85
N ILE A 173 11.63 -0.73 -0.24
CA ILE A 173 10.98 -2.03 -0.34
C ILE A 173 11.55 -2.80 -1.54
N LEU A 174 11.73 -4.11 -1.38
CA LEU A 174 12.09 -5.01 -2.45
C LEU A 174 10.82 -5.60 -3.06
N ILE A 175 10.51 -5.20 -4.27
CA ILE A 175 9.43 -5.80 -5.07
C ILE A 175 10.02 -6.99 -5.80
N ARG A 176 9.57 -8.17 -5.44
CA ARG A 176 10.09 -9.45 -5.94
C ARG A 176 9.56 -9.74 -7.34
N GLY A 177 10.34 -10.47 -8.11
CA GLY A 177 9.92 -10.99 -9.41
C GLY A 177 8.57 -11.70 -9.35
N GLY A 178 7.76 -11.56 -10.39
CA GLY A 178 6.39 -12.09 -10.43
C GLY A 178 5.33 -11.17 -9.81
N SER A 179 5.71 -10.10 -9.13
CA SER A 179 4.78 -9.12 -8.57
C SER A 179 4.09 -8.31 -9.66
N THR A 180 2.83 -7.96 -9.41
CA THR A 180 2.09 -7.02 -10.26
C THR A 180 2.46 -5.59 -9.89
N VAL A 181 3.01 -4.84 -10.84
CA VAL A 181 3.51 -3.46 -10.66
C VAL A 181 2.89 -2.57 -11.73
N PHE A 182 2.53 -1.34 -11.35
CA PHE A 182 1.99 -0.33 -12.27
C PHE A 182 2.78 0.98 -12.19
N ASN A 183 3.13 1.54 -13.35
CA ASN A 183 3.70 2.87 -13.46
C ASN A 183 2.62 3.93 -13.30
N VAL A 184 2.74 4.71 -12.23
CA VAL A 184 1.79 5.75 -11.81
C VAL A 184 2.44 7.13 -11.73
N SER A 185 3.50 7.34 -12.50
CA SER A 185 4.28 8.60 -12.50
C SER A 185 3.46 9.83 -12.84
N ASP A 186 2.32 9.66 -13.50
CA ASP A 186 1.42 10.75 -13.89
C ASP A 186 0.54 11.25 -12.72
N LEU A 187 0.55 10.57 -11.57
CA LEU A 187 -0.25 10.89 -10.40
C LEU A 187 0.59 11.57 -9.32
N ASP A 188 -0.02 12.48 -8.56
CA ASP A 188 0.57 13.02 -7.34
C ASP A 188 0.65 11.97 -6.23
N LEU A 189 1.39 12.28 -5.17
CA LEU A 189 1.64 11.35 -4.07
C LEU A 189 0.35 10.91 -3.37
N ASP A 190 -0.55 11.83 -3.09
CA ASP A 190 -1.80 11.53 -2.37
C ASP A 190 -2.68 10.59 -3.19
N SER A 191 -2.79 10.84 -4.50
CA SER A 191 -3.51 9.97 -5.43
C SER A 191 -2.89 8.58 -5.51
N ARG A 192 -1.55 8.49 -5.50
CA ARG A 192 -0.84 7.20 -5.57
C ARG A 192 -1.08 6.34 -4.32
N ILE A 193 -1.06 6.94 -3.14
CA ILE A 193 -1.33 6.25 -1.87
C ILE A 193 -2.76 5.70 -1.83
N LEU A 194 -3.72 6.39 -2.46
CA LEU A 194 -5.12 5.98 -2.48
C LEU A 194 -5.43 4.86 -3.50
N ILE A 195 -4.49 4.43 -4.33
CA ILE A 195 -4.76 3.41 -5.36
C ILE A 195 -5.17 2.08 -4.73
N GLU A 196 -4.45 1.62 -3.71
CA GLU A 196 -4.77 0.34 -3.06
C GLU A 196 -6.16 0.37 -2.40
N PRO A 197 -6.52 1.34 -1.53
CA PRO A 197 -7.88 1.46 -1.01
C PRO A 197 -8.95 1.58 -2.10
N CYS A 198 -8.68 2.31 -3.19
CA CYS A 198 -9.58 2.39 -4.33
C CYS A 198 -9.77 1.05 -5.02
N ALA A 199 -8.72 0.23 -5.13
CA ALA A 199 -8.80 -1.10 -5.72
C ALA A 199 -9.75 -2.01 -4.93
N VAL A 200 -9.76 -1.93 -3.61
CA VAL A 200 -10.72 -2.63 -2.74
C VAL A 200 -12.16 -2.23 -3.07
N LEU A 201 -12.42 -0.92 -3.24
CA LEU A 201 -13.75 -0.42 -3.60
C LEU A 201 -14.19 -0.88 -5.00
N VAL A 202 -13.28 -0.80 -5.98
CA VAL A 202 -13.55 -1.28 -7.35
C VAL A 202 -13.88 -2.77 -7.32
N HIS A 203 -13.10 -3.57 -6.59
CA HIS A 203 -13.38 -5.00 -6.44
C HIS A 203 -14.76 -5.26 -5.82
N ALA A 204 -15.15 -4.53 -4.79
CA ALA A 204 -16.47 -4.65 -4.18
C ALA A 204 -17.59 -4.35 -5.19
N VAL A 205 -17.44 -3.29 -6.00
CA VAL A 205 -18.41 -2.94 -7.06
C VAL A 205 -18.48 -4.04 -8.14
N GLU A 206 -17.33 -4.55 -8.58
CA GLU A 206 -17.30 -5.65 -9.55
C GLU A 206 -18.00 -6.91 -9.00
N ARG A 207 -17.75 -7.25 -7.74
CA ARG A 207 -18.46 -8.37 -7.08
C ARG A 207 -19.96 -8.11 -6.99
N ALA A 208 -20.39 -6.89 -6.65
CA ALA A 208 -21.81 -6.53 -6.61
C ALA A 208 -22.48 -6.65 -8.01
N LYS A 209 -21.79 -6.28 -9.07
CA LYS A 209 -22.28 -6.46 -10.46
C LYS A 209 -22.52 -7.93 -10.79
N THR A 210 -21.62 -8.83 -10.40
CA THR A 210 -21.76 -10.27 -10.69
C THR A 210 -22.96 -10.91 -10.00
N THR A 211 -23.45 -10.33 -8.91
CA THR A 211 -24.62 -10.83 -8.17
C THR A 211 -25.96 -10.28 -8.67
N ASN A 212 -25.97 -9.43 -9.70
CA ASN A 212 -27.14 -8.70 -10.19
C ASN A 212 -27.87 -7.85 -9.13
N ILE A 213 -27.21 -7.51 -8.03
CA ILE A 213 -27.75 -6.61 -6.99
C ILE A 213 -27.86 -5.19 -7.54
N LEU A 214 -26.89 -4.74 -8.34
CA LEU A 214 -26.90 -3.44 -8.99
C LEU A 214 -27.67 -3.51 -10.29
N ARG A 215 -28.90 -2.98 -10.28
CA ARG A 215 -29.79 -2.89 -11.43
C ARG A 215 -29.99 -1.44 -11.82
N PHE A 216 -30.49 -1.21 -13.04
CA PHE A 216 -30.99 0.11 -13.43
C PHE A 216 -32.01 0.59 -12.39
N ASN A 217 -31.88 1.81 -11.90
CA ASN A 217 -32.69 2.40 -10.81
C ASN A 217 -32.48 1.81 -9.40
N SER A 218 -31.41 1.04 -9.14
CA SER A 218 -31.07 0.65 -7.78
C SER A 218 -30.74 1.90 -6.93
N ARG A 219 -31.26 1.90 -5.70
CA ARG A 219 -30.82 2.86 -4.67
C ARG A 219 -29.69 2.22 -3.91
N VAL A 220 -28.57 2.92 -3.82
CA VAL A 220 -27.39 2.45 -3.09
C VAL A 220 -27.23 3.32 -1.84
N VAL A 221 -27.09 2.69 -0.71
CA VAL A 221 -26.74 3.36 0.56
C VAL A 221 -25.32 2.97 0.89
N VAL A 222 -24.47 3.96 1.03
CA VAL A 222 -23.10 3.79 1.51
C VAL A 222 -23.05 4.21 2.97
N GLN A 223 -22.71 3.28 3.86
CA GLN A 223 -22.56 3.53 5.27
C GLN A 223 -21.07 3.62 5.61
N GLY A 224 -20.69 4.69 6.25
CA GLY A 224 -19.30 5.01 6.53
C GLY A 224 -18.80 6.12 5.59
N LEU A 225 -18.16 7.12 6.15
CA LEU A 225 -17.71 8.31 5.40
C LEU A 225 -16.19 8.38 5.26
N SER A 226 -15.46 7.42 5.81
CA SER A 226 -14.01 7.50 5.84
C SER A 226 -13.35 6.13 5.92
N LEU A 227 -12.42 5.91 5.05
CA LEU A 227 -11.42 4.83 5.17
C LEU A 227 -10.34 5.20 6.21
N ILE A 228 -10.26 6.48 6.60
CA ILE A 228 -9.23 7.03 7.49
C ILE A 228 -9.59 6.87 8.98
N HIS A 229 -10.84 6.53 9.29
CA HIS A 229 -11.34 6.51 10.68
C HIS A 229 -11.67 5.11 11.17
N ILE A 230 -11.06 4.11 10.60
CA ILE A 230 -11.23 2.74 11.08
C ILE A 230 -10.21 2.44 12.17
#